data_38bab0e5233fb8e5434b86f946c8e714
#
_entry.id   38bab0e5233fb8e5434b86f946c8e714
#
_cell.length_a   1.000
_cell.length_b   1.000
_cell.length_c   1.000
_cell.angle_alpha   90.00
_cell.angle_beta   90.00
_cell.angle_gamma   90.00
#
_symmetry.space_group_name_H-M   'P 1'
#
loop_
_entity.id
_entity.type
_entity.pdbx_description
1 polymer ?
#
loop_
_entity_poly.entity_id
_entity_poly.type
_entity_poly.pdbx_seq_one_letter_code
_entity_poly.pdbx_strand_id
1 'polypeptide(L)'
;MVRIAVLGGSKGCSQAMVVQGLESKPHMQFKLLVRNPSKIDYTDKQKAKLTLIQGDALVHKDVEQTVRQTDIAVFSIGSAFDMKTRSMVTPDLCRDSMTVFLEVIDRLPEEDRPKRLVVVSTTGLDGMSEVPYLFRPMYRFLLHEPHMDKLELEKLVTGEKNKHIPNWILVRPSLLTDGGLKGKYRANEGISGYTVSRKDVGHFLLHQCLEEDKWLRKKVVVTY
;
A
#
# COMPACT_ATOMS: atom_id res chain seq x y z
N MET A 1 -5.18 -17.54 -13.04
CA MET A 1 -5.17 -17.34 -11.57
C MET A 1 -4.15 -16.25 -11.31
N VAL A 2 -4.50 -15.18 -10.60
CA VAL A 2 -3.62 -14.02 -10.35
C VAL A 2 -3.04 -14.12 -8.94
N ARG A 3 -1.72 -14.12 -8.82
CA ARG A 3 -0.99 -14.23 -7.53
C ARG A 3 -0.56 -12.85 -7.08
N ILE A 4 -0.95 -12.46 -5.88
CA ILE A 4 -0.75 -11.12 -5.35
C ILE A 4 0.07 -11.20 -4.07
N ALA A 5 1.27 -10.62 -4.09
CA ALA A 5 2.06 -10.39 -2.88
C ALA A 5 1.54 -9.14 -2.15
N VAL A 6 1.37 -9.21 -0.83
CA VAL A 6 0.91 -8.09 -0.02
C VAL A 6 1.89 -7.84 1.13
N LEU A 7 2.62 -6.74 1.07
CA LEU A 7 3.48 -6.25 2.14
C LEU A 7 2.70 -5.19 2.93
N GLY A 8 2.41 -5.47 4.21
CA GLY A 8 1.58 -4.60 5.05
C GLY A 8 0.09 -4.99 5.05
N GLY A 9 -0.23 -6.28 4.81
CA GLY A 9 -1.60 -6.82 4.74
C GLY A 9 -2.29 -7.12 6.06
N SER A 10 -1.67 -6.88 7.21
CA SER A 10 -2.23 -7.26 8.53
C SER A 10 -3.37 -6.36 9.01
N LYS A 11 -3.49 -5.14 8.49
CA LYS A 11 -4.55 -4.16 8.83
C LYS A 11 -4.65 -3.06 7.77
N GLY A 12 -5.68 -2.22 7.87
CA GLY A 12 -5.81 -1.02 7.04
C GLY A 12 -6.36 -1.28 5.64
N CYS A 13 -5.92 -0.48 4.66
CA CYS A 13 -6.46 -0.50 3.30
C CYS A 13 -6.22 -1.82 2.59
N SER A 14 -5.02 -2.37 2.70
CA SER A 14 -4.67 -3.65 2.07
C SER A 14 -5.34 -4.85 2.72
N GLN A 15 -5.56 -4.84 4.05
CA GLN A 15 -6.42 -5.85 4.69
C GLN A 15 -7.83 -5.78 4.14
N ALA A 16 -8.42 -4.59 4.05
CA ALA A 16 -9.76 -4.40 3.48
C ALA A 16 -9.84 -4.88 2.02
N MET A 17 -8.78 -4.65 1.22
CA MET A 17 -8.66 -5.18 -0.14
C MET A 17 -8.64 -6.71 -0.16
N VAL A 18 -7.81 -7.33 0.69
CA VAL A 18 -7.68 -8.80 0.76
C VAL A 18 -9.00 -9.45 1.18
N VAL A 19 -9.65 -8.93 2.23
CA VAL A 19 -10.96 -9.44 2.70
C VAL A 19 -11.99 -9.41 1.57
N GLN A 20 -12.14 -8.28 0.89
CA GLN A 20 -13.06 -8.14 -0.23
C GLN A 20 -12.69 -9.07 -1.41
N GLY A 21 -11.38 -9.22 -1.68
CA GLY A 21 -10.88 -10.12 -2.72
C GLY A 21 -11.18 -11.59 -2.44
N LEU A 22 -11.00 -12.04 -1.20
CA LEU A 22 -11.33 -13.41 -0.78
C LEU A 22 -12.83 -13.76 -0.92
N GLU A 23 -13.69 -12.75 -0.84
CA GLU A 23 -15.14 -12.90 -0.94
C GLU A 23 -15.64 -12.83 -2.40
N SER A 24 -15.04 -11.97 -3.22
CA SER A 24 -15.57 -11.62 -4.55
C SER A 24 -14.70 -12.08 -5.73
N LYS A 25 -13.43 -12.46 -5.52
CA LYS A 25 -12.46 -12.75 -6.59
C LYS A 25 -11.81 -14.14 -6.40
N PRO A 26 -12.52 -15.24 -6.66
CA PRO A 26 -12.01 -16.61 -6.42
C PRO A 26 -10.78 -16.97 -7.27
N HIS A 27 -10.50 -16.23 -8.34
CA HIS A 27 -9.32 -16.38 -9.18
C HIS A 27 -8.06 -15.70 -8.64
N MET A 28 -8.17 -14.91 -7.57
CA MET A 28 -7.05 -14.23 -6.93
C MET A 28 -6.51 -15.04 -5.75
N GLN A 29 -5.19 -15.14 -5.67
CA GLN A 29 -4.48 -15.74 -4.54
C GLN A 29 -3.62 -14.68 -3.86
N PHE A 30 -3.73 -14.59 -2.53
CA PHE A 30 -3.00 -13.60 -1.75
C PHE A 30 -1.91 -14.27 -0.92
N LYS A 31 -0.67 -13.75 -1.04
CA LYS A 31 0.49 -14.12 -0.24
C LYS A 31 0.88 -12.90 0.60
N LEU A 32 0.73 -13.00 1.92
CA LEU A 32 0.89 -11.87 2.84
C LEU A 32 2.18 -12.01 3.65
N LEU A 33 3.03 -10.98 3.64
CA LEU A 33 4.11 -10.82 4.60
C LEU A 33 3.57 -10.23 5.90
N VAL A 34 3.71 -10.96 7.00
CA VAL A 34 3.19 -10.57 8.31
C VAL A 34 4.20 -10.85 9.41
N ARG A 35 4.47 -9.87 10.28
CA ARG A 35 5.40 -10.04 11.41
C ARG A 35 4.90 -11.00 12.47
N ASN A 36 3.60 -10.98 12.72
CA ASN A 36 2.97 -11.84 13.71
C ASN A 36 1.63 -12.39 13.18
N PRO A 37 1.61 -13.64 12.65
CA PRO A 37 0.41 -14.28 12.12
C PRO A 37 -0.72 -14.46 13.13
N SER A 38 -0.41 -14.53 14.44
CA SER A 38 -1.44 -14.67 15.48
C SER A 38 -2.20 -13.38 15.77
N LYS A 39 -1.64 -12.21 15.38
CA LYS A 39 -2.22 -10.89 15.65
C LYS A 39 -2.92 -10.27 14.43
N ILE A 40 -3.08 -11.01 13.33
CA ILE A 40 -3.80 -10.51 12.15
C ILE A 40 -5.31 -10.65 12.35
N ASP A 41 -6.05 -9.63 11.94
CA ASP A 41 -7.50 -9.58 12.05
C ASP A 41 -8.17 -10.16 10.78
N TYR A 42 -8.08 -11.50 10.66
CA TYR A 42 -8.76 -12.31 9.65
C TYR A 42 -9.46 -13.49 10.35
N THR A 43 -10.64 -13.85 9.88
CA THR A 43 -11.32 -15.08 10.36
C THR A 43 -10.54 -16.32 9.97
N ASP A 44 -10.75 -17.45 10.66
CA ASP A 44 -10.06 -18.70 10.33
C ASP A 44 -10.39 -19.18 8.92
N LYS A 45 -11.62 -18.97 8.45
CA LYS A 45 -12.04 -19.25 7.07
C LYS A 45 -11.27 -18.40 6.04
N GLN A 46 -10.96 -17.14 6.38
CA GLN A 46 -10.14 -16.28 5.52
C GLN A 46 -8.67 -16.70 5.57
N LYS A 47 -8.12 -16.98 6.76
CA LYS A 47 -6.73 -17.46 6.91
C LYS A 47 -6.47 -18.73 6.12
N ALA A 48 -7.43 -19.66 6.08
CA ALA A 48 -7.32 -20.90 5.30
C ALA A 48 -7.18 -20.69 3.78
N LYS A 49 -7.55 -19.50 3.27
CA LYS A 49 -7.42 -19.12 1.86
C LYS A 49 -6.19 -18.25 1.57
N LEU A 50 -5.38 -17.95 2.58
CA LEU A 50 -4.20 -17.09 2.48
C LEU A 50 -2.91 -17.90 2.55
N THR A 51 -1.89 -17.48 1.82
CA THR A 51 -0.51 -17.89 2.08
C THR A 51 0.13 -16.86 3.00
N LEU A 52 0.37 -17.22 4.25
CA LEU A 52 1.00 -16.34 5.23
C LEU A 52 2.50 -16.63 5.30
N ILE A 53 3.31 -15.61 5.07
CA ILE A 53 4.76 -15.63 5.27
C ILE A 53 5.04 -14.84 6.55
N GLN A 54 5.53 -15.54 7.57
CA GLN A 54 5.99 -14.85 8.78
C GLN A 54 7.37 -14.26 8.52
N GLY A 55 7.51 -12.94 8.68
CA GLY A 55 8.76 -12.25 8.41
C GLY A 55 8.65 -10.74 8.56
N ASP A 56 9.74 -10.06 8.24
CA ASP A 56 9.85 -8.59 8.29
C ASP A 56 10.19 -8.02 6.91
N ALA A 57 9.58 -6.89 6.57
CA ALA A 57 9.80 -6.21 5.31
C ALA A 57 11.21 -5.56 5.19
N LEU A 58 11.96 -5.51 6.27
CA LEU A 58 13.37 -5.09 6.30
C LEU A 58 14.34 -6.26 6.08
N VAL A 59 13.82 -7.49 5.92
CA VAL A 59 14.63 -8.70 5.72
C VAL A 59 14.46 -9.20 4.28
N HIS A 60 15.53 -9.15 3.49
CA HIS A 60 15.53 -9.52 2.07
C HIS A 60 14.93 -10.90 1.80
N LYS A 61 15.31 -11.92 2.58
CA LYS A 61 14.81 -13.29 2.44
C LYS A 61 13.29 -13.38 2.59
N ASP A 62 12.74 -12.65 3.55
CA ASP A 62 11.29 -12.67 3.84
C ASP A 62 10.50 -11.95 2.74
N VAL A 63 11.05 -10.83 2.25
CA VAL A 63 10.50 -10.10 1.11
C VAL A 63 10.58 -10.96 -0.15
N GLU A 64 11.72 -11.57 -0.43
CA GLU A 64 11.91 -12.46 -1.59
C GLU A 64 10.91 -13.62 -1.57
N GLN A 65 10.79 -14.33 -0.45
CA GLN A 65 9.84 -15.41 -0.30
C GLN A 65 8.40 -14.96 -0.55
N THR A 66 8.08 -13.70 -0.22
CA THR A 66 6.74 -13.14 -0.41
C THR A 66 6.47 -12.78 -1.85
N VAL A 67 7.41 -12.12 -2.54
CA VAL A 67 7.18 -11.56 -3.87
C VAL A 67 7.50 -12.50 -5.03
N ARG A 68 8.36 -13.50 -4.80
CA ARG A 68 8.75 -14.46 -5.83
C ARG A 68 7.54 -15.18 -6.42
N GLN A 69 7.49 -15.24 -7.77
CA GLN A 69 6.44 -15.90 -8.54
C GLN A 69 5.03 -15.31 -8.28
N THR A 70 4.95 -14.00 -8.05
CA THR A 70 3.68 -13.29 -7.99
C THR A 70 3.52 -12.38 -9.20
N ASP A 71 2.28 -12.10 -9.59
CA ASP A 71 1.97 -11.30 -10.76
C ASP A 71 1.90 -9.80 -10.41
N ILE A 72 1.44 -9.50 -9.18
CA ILE A 72 1.27 -8.15 -8.66
C ILE A 72 1.83 -8.07 -7.23
N ALA A 73 2.54 -7.00 -6.92
CA ALA A 73 2.91 -6.65 -5.55
C ALA A 73 2.10 -5.45 -5.06
N VAL A 74 1.51 -5.57 -3.88
CA VAL A 74 0.84 -4.48 -3.15
C VAL A 74 1.68 -4.11 -1.94
N PHE A 75 2.13 -2.86 -1.91
CA PHE A 75 2.95 -2.32 -0.85
C PHE A 75 2.15 -1.31 -0.03
N SER A 76 1.80 -1.67 1.21
CA SER A 76 0.96 -0.86 2.10
C SER A 76 1.57 -0.77 3.51
N ILE A 77 2.90 -0.73 3.57
CA ILE A 77 3.63 -0.57 4.83
C ILE A 77 3.50 0.87 5.30
N GLY A 78 3.31 1.02 6.60
CA GLY A 78 3.29 2.29 7.29
C GLY A 78 3.69 2.11 8.74
N SER A 79 4.40 3.09 9.30
CA SER A 79 4.68 3.15 10.72
C SER A 79 3.50 3.75 11.48
N ALA A 80 3.31 3.33 12.72
CA ALA A 80 2.37 3.99 13.61
C ALA A 80 2.93 5.34 14.06
N PHE A 81 2.05 6.34 14.16
CA PHE A 81 2.36 7.62 14.75
C PHE A 81 1.95 7.62 16.23
N ASP A 82 2.88 7.90 17.12
CA ASP A 82 2.61 8.02 18.54
C ASP A 82 2.21 9.48 18.86
N MET A 83 0.94 9.66 19.22
CA MET A 83 0.40 10.98 19.58
C MET A 83 1.00 11.57 20.86
N LYS A 84 1.58 10.73 21.74
CA LYS A 84 2.18 11.23 23.00
C LYS A 84 3.57 11.83 22.73
N THR A 85 4.39 11.12 21.98
CA THR A 85 5.74 11.57 21.61
C THR A 85 5.72 12.48 20.37
N ARG A 86 4.60 12.53 19.65
CA ARG A 86 4.45 13.21 18.34
C ARG A 86 5.51 12.80 17.32
N SER A 87 5.89 11.53 17.35
CA SER A 87 6.90 10.96 16.46
C SER A 87 6.45 9.61 15.88
N MET A 88 7.14 9.20 14.83
CA MET A 88 6.94 7.86 14.26
C MET A 88 7.54 6.80 15.18
N VAL A 89 6.81 5.71 15.43
CA VAL A 89 7.31 4.55 16.20
C VAL A 89 8.54 3.93 15.51
N THR A 90 8.52 3.90 14.20
CA THR A 90 9.66 3.46 13.38
C THR A 90 9.83 4.49 12.25
N PRO A 91 10.73 5.47 12.41
CA PRO A 91 11.07 6.41 11.35
C PRO A 91 11.58 5.68 10.12
N ASP A 92 11.40 6.27 8.94
CA ASP A 92 11.91 5.79 7.65
C ASP A 92 11.49 4.37 7.24
N LEU A 93 10.53 3.74 7.95
CA LEU A 93 10.11 2.37 7.70
C LEU A 93 9.62 2.16 6.26
N CYS A 94 8.88 3.13 5.70
CA CYS A 94 8.35 3.01 4.35
C CYS A 94 9.48 3.08 3.31
N ARG A 95 10.42 4.01 3.48
CA ARG A 95 11.61 4.16 2.64
C ARG A 95 12.48 2.90 2.69
N ASP A 96 12.82 2.46 3.90
CA ASP A 96 13.78 1.36 4.10
C ASP A 96 13.20 0.03 3.60
N SER A 97 11.93 -0.26 3.90
CA SER A 97 11.28 -1.47 3.40
C SER A 97 11.04 -1.44 1.88
N MET A 98 10.80 -0.26 1.26
CA MET A 98 10.76 -0.14 -0.19
C MET A 98 12.15 -0.34 -0.81
N THR A 99 13.20 0.13 -0.17
CA THR A 99 14.58 -0.09 -0.61
C THR A 99 14.89 -1.59 -0.64
N VAL A 100 14.60 -2.32 0.44
CA VAL A 100 14.76 -3.79 0.51
C VAL A 100 13.92 -4.48 -0.58
N PHE A 101 12.67 -4.04 -0.79
CA PHE A 101 11.81 -4.59 -1.84
C PHE A 101 12.45 -4.43 -3.23
N LEU A 102 12.93 -3.25 -3.60
CA LEU A 102 13.55 -3.00 -4.91
C LEU A 102 14.87 -3.75 -5.08
N GLU A 103 15.69 -3.88 -4.04
CA GLU A 103 16.91 -4.69 -4.06
C GLU A 103 16.63 -6.18 -4.26
N VAL A 104 15.54 -6.69 -3.68
CA VAL A 104 15.07 -8.06 -3.92
C VAL A 104 14.63 -8.22 -5.37
N ILE A 105 13.83 -7.30 -5.89
CA ILE A 105 13.38 -7.32 -7.29
C ILE A 105 14.56 -7.28 -8.26
N ASP A 106 15.60 -6.50 -7.96
CA ASP A 106 16.79 -6.41 -8.81
C ASP A 106 17.52 -7.76 -8.94
N ARG A 107 17.55 -8.57 -7.88
CA ARG A 107 18.21 -9.88 -7.80
C ARG A 107 17.36 -11.04 -8.34
N LEU A 108 16.05 -10.90 -8.39
CA LEU A 108 15.17 -11.96 -8.90
C LEU A 108 15.30 -12.14 -10.41
N PRO A 109 15.21 -13.39 -10.93
CA PRO A 109 15.00 -13.63 -12.35
C PRO A 109 13.72 -12.92 -12.85
N GLU A 110 13.72 -12.51 -14.12
CA GLU A 110 12.60 -11.74 -14.70
C GLU A 110 11.26 -12.47 -14.60
N GLU A 111 11.27 -13.79 -14.82
CA GLU A 111 10.09 -14.65 -14.74
C GLU A 111 9.48 -14.76 -13.34
N ASP A 112 10.28 -14.49 -12.31
CA ASP A 112 9.87 -14.55 -10.89
C ASP A 112 9.40 -13.20 -10.34
N ARG A 113 9.59 -12.10 -11.10
CA ARG A 113 9.25 -10.75 -10.67
C ARG A 113 7.78 -10.42 -10.85
N PRO A 114 7.14 -9.70 -9.92
CA PRO A 114 5.82 -9.12 -10.16
C PRO A 114 5.90 -8.09 -11.30
N LYS A 115 4.89 -8.08 -12.15
CA LYS A 115 4.82 -7.17 -13.32
C LYS A 115 4.16 -5.84 -13.01
N ARG A 116 3.49 -5.73 -11.85
CA ARG A 116 2.81 -4.52 -11.38
C ARG A 116 3.10 -4.28 -9.90
N LEU A 117 3.31 -3.02 -9.54
CA LEU A 117 3.50 -2.57 -8.15
C LEU A 117 2.42 -1.53 -7.80
N VAL A 118 1.60 -1.84 -6.81
CA VAL A 118 0.59 -0.93 -6.28
C VAL A 118 1.03 -0.48 -4.88
N VAL A 119 1.19 0.81 -4.68
CA VAL A 119 1.71 1.37 -3.43
C VAL A 119 0.67 2.28 -2.78
N VAL A 120 0.39 2.06 -1.50
CA VAL A 120 -0.44 2.96 -0.70
C VAL A 120 0.43 4.02 -0.07
N SER A 121 0.27 5.23 -0.58
CA SER A 121 0.94 6.46 -0.13
C SER A 121 -0.02 7.34 0.68
N THR A 122 0.03 8.66 0.52
CA THR A 122 -0.85 9.65 1.17
C THR A 122 -0.96 10.91 0.30
N THR A 123 -2.02 11.70 0.50
CA THR A 123 -2.13 13.06 -0.07
C THR A 123 -1.17 14.04 0.62
N GLY A 124 -0.92 15.18 -0.01
CA GLY A 124 -0.18 16.31 0.57
C GLY A 124 1.34 16.25 0.43
N LEU A 125 1.88 15.35 -0.40
CA LEU A 125 3.32 15.23 -0.64
C LEU A 125 3.84 16.26 -1.66
N ASP A 126 3.04 16.56 -2.70
CA ASP A 126 3.42 17.50 -3.78
C ASP A 126 2.77 18.87 -3.54
N GLY A 127 3.22 19.62 -2.53
CA GLY A 127 2.84 21.03 -2.34
C GLY A 127 1.44 21.29 -1.77
N MET A 128 0.79 20.34 -1.11
CA MET A 128 -0.51 20.51 -0.42
C MET A 128 -1.71 20.80 -1.34
N SER A 129 -1.59 20.70 -2.66
CA SER A 129 -2.71 20.96 -3.59
C SER A 129 -3.85 19.96 -3.40
N GLU A 130 -3.51 18.73 -3.05
CA GLU A 130 -4.45 17.62 -2.80
C GLU A 130 -5.15 17.71 -1.42
N VAL A 131 -4.67 18.62 -0.53
CA VAL A 131 -5.19 18.78 0.82
C VAL A 131 -6.11 19.99 0.89
N PRO A 132 -7.37 19.83 1.37
CA PRO A 132 -8.26 20.94 1.60
C PRO A 132 -7.63 22.00 2.50
N TYR A 133 -7.91 23.28 2.23
CA TYR A 133 -7.29 24.41 2.91
C TYR A 133 -7.37 24.32 4.44
N LEU A 134 -8.51 23.86 4.95
CA LEU A 134 -8.76 23.71 6.39
C LEU A 134 -7.82 22.68 7.07
N PHE A 135 -7.38 21.66 6.33
CA PHE A 135 -6.53 20.58 6.87
C PHE A 135 -5.04 20.84 6.71
N ARG A 136 -4.63 21.84 5.91
CA ARG A 136 -3.21 22.13 5.65
C ARG A 136 -2.37 22.36 6.91
N PRO A 137 -2.86 23.10 7.94
CA PRO A 137 -2.08 23.25 9.18
C PRO A 137 -1.81 21.91 9.87
N MET A 138 -2.81 21.04 9.97
CA MET A 138 -2.66 19.71 10.56
C MET A 138 -1.62 18.88 9.79
N TYR A 139 -1.71 18.86 8.46
CA TYR A 139 -0.76 18.14 7.60
C TYR A 139 0.67 18.70 7.76
N ARG A 140 0.82 20.02 7.84
CA ARG A 140 2.12 20.68 7.92
C ARG A 140 2.82 20.46 9.26
N PHE A 141 2.08 20.47 10.37
CA PHE A 141 2.65 20.43 11.72
C PHE A 141 2.62 19.04 12.37
N LEU A 142 1.58 18.23 12.09
CA LEU A 142 1.40 16.94 12.76
C LEU A 142 1.88 15.76 11.92
N LEU A 143 1.73 15.85 10.59
CA LEU A 143 2.02 14.75 9.68
C LEU A 143 3.33 14.93 8.91
N HIS A 144 4.18 15.87 9.29
CA HIS A 144 5.43 16.18 8.58
C HIS A 144 6.34 14.94 8.45
N GLU A 145 6.67 14.28 9.57
CA GLU A 145 7.55 13.10 9.55
C GLU A 145 6.99 11.93 8.73
N PRO A 146 5.71 11.50 8.92
CA PRO A 146 5.11 10.47 8.09
C PRO A 146 5.11 10.83 6.60
N HIS A 147 4.97 12.11 6.27
CA HIS A 147 4.98 12.58 4.90
C HIS A 147 6.37 12.49 4.27
N MET A 148 7.42 12.83 5.02
CA MET A 148 8.79 12.74 4.51
C MET A 148 9.16 11.28 4.17
N ASP A 149 8.84 10.31 5.04
CA ASP A 149 9.05 8.90 4.78
C ASP A 149 8.28 8.41 3.52
N LYS A 150 7.01 8.85 3.38
CA LYS A 150 6.21 8.52 2.18
C LYS A 150 6.71 9.21 0.92
N LEU A 151 7.24 10.41 1.02
CA LEU A 151 7.84 11.13 -0.12
C LEU A 151 9.08 10.39 -0.63
N GLU A 152 9.95 9.94 0.28
CA GLU A 152 11.14 9.16 -0.09
C GLU A 152 10.74 7.80 -0.72
N LEU A 153 9.73 7.14 -0.17
CA LEU A 153 9.16 5.93 -0.77
C LEU A 153 8.67 6.20 -2.21
N GLU A 154 7.93 7.29 -2.45
CA GLU A 154 7.45 7.61 -3.81
C GLU A 154 8.60 7.90 -4.78
N LYS A 155 9.66 8.59 -4.34
CA LYS A 155 10.87 8.83 -5.14
C LYS A 155 11.54 7.52 -5.55
N LEU A 156 11.60 6.53 -4.65
CA LEU A 156 12.13 5.20 -4.96
C LEU A 156 11.29 4.50 -6.03
N VAL A 157 9.97 4.55 -5.92
CA VAL A 157 9.04 3.89 -6.86
C VAL A 157 9.04 4.53 -8.24
N THR A 158 9.13 5.87 -8.31
CA THR A 158 9.08 6.61 -9.58
C THR A 158 10.44 6.85 -10.21
N GLY A 159 11.51 6.63 -9.48
CA GLY A 159 12.89 6.91 -9.89
C GLY A 159 13.59 5.72 -10.55
N GLU A 160 14.86 5.93 -10.86
CA GLU A 160 15.72 4.96 -11.56
C GLU A 160 15.96 3.66 -10.77
N LYS A 161 15.76 3.66 -9.46
CA LYS A 161 15.89 2.44 -8.64
C LYS A 161 14.83 1.38 -8.95
N ASN A 162 13.66 1.79 -9.43
CA ASN A 162 12.61 0.87 -9.88
C ASN A 162 12.78 0.54 -11.39
N LYS A 163 13.83 -0.17 -11.73
CA LYS A 163 14.16 -0.53 -13.12
C LYS A 163 13.25 -1.60 -13.70
N HIS A 164 12.74 -2.50 -12.85
CA HIS A 164 12.16 -3.77 -13.27
C HIS A 164 10.65 -3.84 -13.19
N ILE A 165 10.00 -2.90 -12.50
CA ILE A 165 8.53 -2.84 -12.42
C ILE A 165 8.04 -1.48 -12.93
N PRO A 166 8.00 -1.28 -14.27
CA PRO A 166 7.58 -0.01 -14.85
C PRO A 166 6.08 0.28 -14.66
N ASN A 167 5.28 -0.74 -14.37
CA ASN A 167 3.84 -0.64 -14.17
C ASN A 167 3.51 -0.41 -12.68
N TRP A 168 3.87 0.76 -12.18
CA TRP A 168 3.55 1.15 -10.82
C TRP A 168 2.26 2.01 -10.75
N ILE A 169 1.59 1.98 -9.59
CA ILE A 169 0.46 2.85 -9.23
C ILE A 169 0.69 3.36 -7.82
N LEU A 170 0.70 4.68 -7.64
CA LEU A 170 0.76 5.33 -6.33
C LEU A 170 -0.64 5.77 -5.92
N VAL A 171 -1.22 5.11 -4.93
CA VAL A 171 -2.54 5.44 -4.40
C VAL A 171 -2.36 6.37 -3.21
N ARG A 172 -2.90 7.58 -3.31
CA ARG A 172 -2.84 8.65 -2.31
C ARG A 172 -4.21 8.85 -1.65
N PRO A 173 -4.56 8.09 -0.63
CA PRO A 173 -5.80 8.35 0.09
C PRO A 173 -5.73 9.69 0.84
N SER A 174 -6.85 10.40 0.91
CA SER A 174 -7.06 11.48 1.87
C SER A 174 -7.09 10.92 3.30
N LEU A 175 -7.38 11.72 4.32
CA LEU A 175 -7.36 11.28 5.71
C LEU A 175 -8.22 10.02 5.90
N LEU A 176 -7.56 8.94 6.33
CA LEU A 176 -8.18 7.62 6.44
C LEU A 176 -9.10 7.52 7.66
N THR A 177 -10.29 6.98 7.45
CA THR A 177 -11.27 6.68 8.50
C THR A 177 -11.60 5.19 8.57
N ASP A 178 -12.19 4.74 9.67
CA ASP A 178 -12.66 3.36 9.87
C ASP A 178 -14.15 3.20 9.53
N GLY A 179 -14.68 4.07 8.66
CA GLY A 179 -16.04 3.99 8.16
C GLY A 179 -16.34 2.72 7.34
N GLY A 180 -17.63 2.48 7.09
CA GLY A 180 -18.10 1.38 6.25
C GLY A 180 -17.66 1.49 4.79
N LEU A 181 -17.80 0.40 4.04
CA LEU A 181 -17.70 0.39 2.59
C LEU A 181 -18.91 1.12 2.00
N LYS A 182 -18.66 2.21 1.27
CA LYS A 182 -19.70 2.99 0.57
C LYS A 182 -19.73 2.70 -0.92
N GLY A 183 -18.59 2.33 -1.52
CA GLY A 183 -18.42 2.16 -2.95
C GLY A 183 -18.56 3.46 -3.77
N LYS A 184 -18.69 4.59 -3.10
CA LYS A 184 -18.88 5.92 -3.71
C LYS A 184 -17.74 6.84 -3.27
N TYR A 185 -16.72 6.93 -4.06
CA TYR A 185 -15.55 7.79 -3.88
C TYR A 185 -15.13 8.38 -5.21
N ARG A 186 -14.38 9.47 -5.16
CA ARG A 186 -13.71 10.07 -6.32
C ARG A 186 -12.28 9.56 -6.39
N ALA A 187 -11.81 9.28 -7.60
CA ALA A 187 -10.42 8.91 -7.85
C ALA A 187 -9.92 9.65 -9.08
N ASN A 188 -8.86 10.43 -8.93
CA ASN A 188 -8.17 11.11 -10.03
C ASN A 188 -6.81 11.65 -9.55
N GLU A 189 -5.96 12.09 -10.50
CA GLU A 189 -4.73 12.81 -10.19
C GLU A 189 -5.07 14.26 -9.77
N GLY A 190 -4.39 14.77 -8.75
CA GLY A 190 -4.45 16.18 -8.33
C GLY A 190 -5.77 16.67 -7.73
N ILE A 191 -6.74 15.80 -7.48
CA ILE A 191 -7.99 16.21 -6.81
C ILE A 191 -7.77 16.40 -5.30
N SER A 192 -8.61 17.23 -4.68
CA SER A 192 -8.60 17.47 -3.25
C SER A 192 -9.83 16.87 -2.57
N GLY A 193 -9.67 16.41 -1.34
CA GLY A 193 -10.76 15.90 -0.51
C GLY A 193 -10.34 15.69 0.94
N TYR A 194 -11.33 15.52 1.81
CA TYR A 194 -11.12 15.49 3.26
C TYR A 194 -10.76 14.10 3.78
N THR A 195 -11.62 13.13 3.49
CA THR A 195 -11.52 11.80 4.10
C THR A 195 -11.90 10.71 3.11
N VAL A 196 -11.45 9.49 3.42
CA VAL A 196 -11.92 8.26 2.76
C VAL A 196 -11.82 7.09 3.74
N SER A 197 -12.75 6.13 3.66
CA SER A 197 -12.66 4.94 4.51
C SER A 197 -11.57 3.98 4.01
N ARG A 198 -10.91 3.27 4.94
CA ARG A 198 -9.97 2.20 4.59
C ARG A 198 -10.63 1.12 3.73
N LYS A 199 -11.93 0.87 3.94
CA LYS A 199 -12.69 -0.11 3.15
C LYS A 199 -12.90 0.36 1.71
N ASP A 200 -13.15 1.65 1.47
CA ASP A 200 -13.29 2.20 0.12
C ASP A 200 -11.94 2.28 -0.60
N VAL A 201 -10.85 2.58 0.12
CA VAL A 201 -9.50 2.46 -0.47
C VAL A 201 -9.21 1.01 -0.84
N GLY A 202 -9.55 0.03 0.03
CA GLY A 202 -9.43 -1.39 -0.27
C GLY A 202 -10.23 -1.79 -1.51
N HIS A 203 -11.44 -1.26 -1.68
CA HIS A 203 -12.25 -1.46 -2.87
C HIS A 203 -11.59 -0.87 -4.13
N PHE A 204 -11.04 0.34 -4.04
CA PHE A 204 -10.30 0.96 -5.14
C PHE A 204 -9.07 0.14 -5.53
N LEU A 205 -8.28 -0.32 -4.54
CA LEU A 205 -7.13 -1.19 -4.80
C LEU A 205 -7.56 -2.45 -5.55
N LEU A 206 -8.59 -3.15 -5.06
CA LEU A 206 -9.06 -4.42 -5.63
C LEU A 206 -9.56 -4.27 -7.06
N HIS A 207 -10.49 -3.33 -7.29
CA HIS A 207 -11.24 -3.23 -8.54
C HIS A 207 -10.59 -2.34 -9.60
N GLN A 208 -9.75 -1.39 -9.17
CA GLN A 208 -9.18 -0.42 -10.10
C GLN A 208 -7.67 -0.61 -10.28
N CYS A 209 -6.94 -1.00 -9.22
CA CYS A 209 -5.49 -1.10 -9.31
C CYS A 209 -5.02 -2.51 -9.68
N LEU A 210 -5.73 -3.57 -9.25
CA LEU A 210 -5.34 -4.94 -9.57
C LEU A 210 -5.89 -5.41 -10.92
N GLU A 211 -7.06 -4.92 -11.36
CA GLU A 211 -7.75 -5.42 -12.55
C GLU A 211 -7.63 -4.49 -13.77
N GLU A 212 -7.42 -3.18 -13.59
CA GLU A 212 -7.41 -2.20 -14.68
C GLU A 212 -6.04 -1.59 -14.90
N ASP A 213 -5.76 -1.16 -16.13
CA ASP A 213 -4.52 -0.49 -16.52
C ASP A 213 -4.62 1.04 -16.51
N LYS A 214 -5.82 1.58 -16.28
CA LYS A 214 -6.12 3.02 -16.30
C LYS A 214 -5.16 3.86 -15.45
N TRP A 215 -4.69 3.31 -14.34
CA TRP A 215 -3.89 4.03 -13.34
C TRP A 215 -2.39 3.72 -13.38
N LEU A 216 -1.93 2.99 -14.38
CA LEU A 216 -0.51 2.70 -14.55
C LEU A 216 0.30 4.00 -14.68
N ARG A 217 1.40 4.09 -13.93
CA ARG A 217 2.32 5.25 -13.86
C ARG A 217 1.66 6.54 -13.37
N LYS A 218 0.63 6.44 -12.52
CA LYS A 218 -0.10 7.59 -11.99
C LYS A 218 -0.07 7.66 -10.47
N LYS A 219 -0.15 8.90 -9.97
CA LYS A 219 -0.36 9.23 -8.56
C LYS A 219 -1.83 9.57 -8.37
N VAL A 220 -2.61 8.66 -7.82
CA VAL A 220 -4.07 8.75 -7.79
C VAL A 220 -4.56 9.09 -6.40
N VAL A 221 -5.21 10.23 -6.25
CA VAL A 221 -5.92 10.59 -5.02
C VAL A 221 -7.24 9.84 -4.96
N VAL A 222 -7.52 9.23 -3.80
CA VAL A 222 -8.81 8.58 -3.50
C VAL A 222 -9.46 9.29 -2.32
N THR A 223 -10.66 9.82 -2.51
CA THR A 223 -11.34 10.65 -1.50
C THR A 223 -12.87 10.68 -1.71
N TYR A 224 -13.61 11.11 -0.70
CA TYR A 224 -15.02 11.49 -0.82
C TYR A 224 -15.21 12.90 -1.37
#